data_489bd39cbb49401a8ef8b4efdb0fa5ef
#
_entry.id   489bd39cbb49401a8ef8b4efdb0fa5ef
#
_cell.length_a   1.000
_cell.length_b   1.000
_cell.length_c   1.000
_cell.angle_alpha   90.00
_cell.angle_beta   90.00
_cell.angle_gamma   90.00
#
_symmetry.space_group_name_H-M   'P 1'
#
loop_
_entity.id
_entity.type
_entity.pdbx_description
1 polymer ?
#
loop_
_entity_poly.entity_id
_entity_poly.type
_entity_poly.pdbx_seq_one_letter_code
_entity_poly.pdbx_strand_id
1 'polypeptide(L)'
;MSETNGNGLRLKIGLAEMLKGGVIMDVMSAEQAEIAEKAGAAAVMALERVPAMIRAEGGVSRMASPKVIKEVMATVNIPVMAKARIGHFAEAQILQELGVDYIDESEVLTPADEENHIDKHAFKTPFVCGARNLGEALRRIAEGACLIRTKGEAGTGDVVHAVKHMRQIVKEMLQLTVMSEQELYLAAKTHQAPYELIRMVAKAGKLPVPNFSAGGIATPADASLVMQLGAEAVFVGSGIFMKGGATPLDLKNPKERAEAESRAKAIVIATTHFKDPKILAEVSEQMTGSMKGLAVSGIAEADLLQTRGW
;
A
#
# COMPACT_ATOMS: atom_id res chain seq x y z
N MET A 1 -16.29 -24.59 3.65
CA MET A 1 -14.92 -24.19 4.02
C MET A 1 -14.51 -24.96 5.25
N SER A 2 -13.43 -25.72 5.25
CA SER A 2 -13.01 -26.50 6.42
C SER A 2 -12.58 -25.55 7.55
N GLU A 3 -12.83 -25.91 8.80
CA GLU A 3 -12.49 -25.11 9.99
C GLU A 3 -10.99 -24.72 10.06
N THR A 4 -10.12 -25.52 9.48
CA THR A 4 -8.68 -25.25 9.37
C THR A 4 -8.33 -24.04 8.51
N ASN A 5 -9.07 -23.76 7.43
CA ASN A 5 -8.87 -22.58 6.57
C ASN A 5 -9.36 -21.29 7.24
N GLY A 6 -10.41 -21.35 8.07
CA GLY A 6 -10.94 -20.19 8.77
C GLY A 6 -9.97 -19.63 9.82
N ASN A 7 -9.25 -20.48 10.55
CA ASN A 7 -8.27 -20.05 11.55
C ASN A 7 -7.03 -19.42 10.91
N GLY A 8 -6.56 -19.94 9.76
CA GLY A 8 -5.42 -19.38 9.03
C GLY A 8 -5.69 -17.97 8.51
N LEU A 9 -6.87 -17.72 7.94
CA LEU A 9 -7.24 -16.40 7.44
C LEU A 9 -7.39 -15.38 8.58
N ARG A 10 -7.99 -15.77 9.71
CA ARG A 10 -8.11 -14.90 10.90
C ARG A 10 -6.76 -14.48 11.45
N LEU A 11 -5.78 -15.39 11.50
CA LEU A 11 -4.42 -15.06 11.92
C LEU A 11 -3.78 -14.04 10.98
N LYS A 12 -3.87 -14.24 9.67
CA LYS A 12 -3.33 -13.33 8.66
C LYS A 12 -3.95 -11.92 8.75
N ILE A 13 -5.27 -11.83 8.96
CA ILE A 13 -5.96 -10.55 9.18
C ILE A 13 -5.48 -9.91 10.48
N GLY A 14 -5.32 -10.69 11.57
CA GLY A 14 -4.78 -10.21 12.84
C GLY A 14 -3.38 -9.61 12.72
N LEU A 15 -2.51 -10.22 11.91
CA LEU A 15 -1.19 -9.65 11.60
C LEU A 15 -1.31 -8.30 10.87
N ALA A 16 -2.22 -8.19 9.89
CA ALA A 16 -2.46 -6.94 9.18
C ALA A 16 -3.05 -5.84 10.10
N GLU A 17 -3.92 -6.20 11.05
CA GLU A 17 -4.47 -5.28 12.05
C GLU A 17 -3.38 -4.63 12.94
N MET A 18 -2.27 -5.33 13.19
CA MET A 18 -1.15 -4.79 13.99
C MET A 18 -0.43 -3.62 13.32
N LEU A 19 -0.60 -3.42 12.02
CA LEU A 19 0.05 -2.34 11.25
C LEU A 19 -0.77 -1.04 11.28
N LYS A 20 -1.99 -1.04 11.81
CA LYS A 20 -2.87 0.14 11.86
C LYS A 20 -2.23 1.29 12.63
N GLY A 21 -2.45 2.51 12.14
CA GLY A 21 -1.88 3.72 12.70
C GLY A 21 -0.42 3.97 12.32
N GLY A 22 0.19 3.03 11.60
CA GLY A 22 1.60 3.09 11.22
C GLY A 22 1.86 3.54 9.78
N VAL A 23 3.14 3.55 9.44
CA VAL A 23 3.65 3.83 8.09
C VAL A 23 4.41 2.63 7.59
N ILE A 24 4.10 2.17 6.39
CA ILE A 24 4.88 1.18 5.65
C ILE A 24 5.75 1.95 4.66
N MET A 25 7.07 1.78 4.72
CA MET A 25 8.01 2.52 3.87
C MET A 25 8.64 1.63 2.82
N ASP A 26 8.57 2.06 1.55
CA ASP A 26 9.30 1.41 0.46
C ASP A 26 10.80 1.68 0.61
N VAL A 27 11.63 0.64 0.55
CA VAL A 27 13.07 0.68 0.71
C VAL A 27 13.77 -0.13 -0.37
N MET A 28 14.91 0.37 -0.86
CA MET A 28 15.71 -0.28 -1.91
C MET A 28 17.04 -0.82 -1.38
N SER A 29 17.38 -0.56 -0.12
CA SER A 29 18.63 -1.00 0.50
C SER A 29 18.48 -1.17 2.01
N ALA A 30 19.42 -1.89 2.60
CA ALA A 30 19.55 -2.03 4.05
C ALA A 30 19.65 -0.67 4.77
N GLU A 31 20.39 0.29 4.21
CA GLU A 31 20.55 1.62 4.78
C GLU A 31 19.23 2.40 4.83
N GLN A 32 18.40 2.31 3.76
CA GLN A 32 17.06 2.90 3.77
C GLN A 32 16.13 2.22 4.78
N ALA A 33 16.23 0.90 4.91
CA ALA A 33 15.46 0.13 5.88
C ALA A 33 15.80 0.53 7.32
N GLU A 34 17.07 0.73 7.63
CA GLU A 34 17.53 1.23 8.93
C GLU A 34 16.97 2.63 9.25
N ILE A 35 16.96 3.54 8.27
CA ILE A 35 16.37 4.88 8.41
C ILE A 35 14.85 4.76 8.69
N ALA A 36 14.15 3.90 7.94
CA ALA A 36 12.72 3.69 8.12
C ALA A 36 12.38 3.15 9.51
N GLU A 37 13.10 2.13 10.00
CA GLU A 37 12.91 1.58 11.34
C GLU A 37 13.20 2.62 12.43
N LYS A 38 14.31 3.37 12.33
CA LYS A 38 14.66 4.44 13.27
C LYS A 38 13.65 5.59 13.28
N ALA A 39 13.00 5.85 12.16
CA ALA A 39 11.92 6.83 12.07
C ALA A 39 10.61 6.37 12.72
N GLY A 40 10.48 5.08 13.03
CA GLY A 40 9.28 4.47 13.63
C GLY A 40 8.31 3.88 12.61
N ALA A 41 8.78 3.44 11.44
CA ALA A 41 7.97 2.70 10.50
C ALA A 41 7.39 1.42 11.13
N ALA A 42 6.14 1.08 10.81
CA ALA A 42 5.51 -0.15 11.28
C ALA A 42 5.97 -1.39 10.49
N ALA A 43 6.40 -1.19 9.25
CA ALA A 43 6.96 -2.20 8.36
C ALA A 43 7.74 -1.53 7.23
N VAL A 44 8.56 -2.30 6.52
CA VAL A 44 9.20 -1.87 5.28
C VAL A 44 8.77 -2.75 4.11
N MET A 45 8.77 -2.16 2.90
CA MET A 45 8.51 -2.85 1.65
C MET A 45 9.81 -2.90 0.86
N ALA A 46 10.42 -4.09 0.75
CA ALA A 46 11.65 -4.29 0.01
C ALA A 46 11.40 -4.25 -1.51
N LEU A 47 12.06 -3.32 -2.19
CA LEU A 47 11.96 -3.09 -3.64
C LEU A 47 13.35 -3.02 -4.27
N GLU A 48 13.44 -3.30 -5.55
CA GLU A 48 14.64 -3.01 -6.35
C GLU A 48 14.58 -1.59 -6.93
N ARG A 49 13.38 -1.15 -7.32
CA ARG A 49 13.07 0.18 -7.83
C ARG A 49 11.78 0.70 -7.20
N VAL A 50 11.80 1.91 -6.67
CA VAL A 50 10.57 2.57 -6.21
C VAL A 50 9.71 3.00 -7.42
N PRO A 51 8.40 3.23 -7.22
CA PRO A 51 7.48 3.53 -8.32
C PRO A 51 7.90 4.71 -9.22
N ALA A 52 8.53 5.74 -8.68
CA ALA A 52 9.03 6.87 -9.48
C ALA A 52 10.12 6.45 -10.48
N MET A 53 11.01 5.56 -10.08
CA MET A 53 12.05 5.00 -10.96
C MET A 53 11.41 4.10 -12.04
N ILE A 54 10.44 3.25 -11.66
CA ILE A 54 9.71 2.39 -12.61
C ILE A 54 9.07 3.23 -13.71
N ARG A 55 8.46 4.37 -13.37
CA ARG A 55 7.87 5.31 -14.35
C ARG A 55 8.90 5.93 -15.26
N ALA A 56 10.03 6.37 -14.71
CA ALA A 56 11.03 7.10 -15.47
C ALA A 56 11.85 6.19 -16.39
N GLU A 57 12.14 4.98 -15.97
CA GLU A 57 12.98 4.02 -16.69
C GLU A 57 12.17 3.13 -17.64
N GLY A 58 10.88 2.91 -17.35
CA GLY A 58 10.02 2.03 -18.14
C GLY A 58 10.44 0.55 -18.09
N GLY A 59 10.02 -0.20 -19.09
CA GLY A 59 10.32 -1.62 -19.21
C GLY A 59 9.52 -2.53 -18.27
N VAL A 60 9.96 -3.79 -18.16
CA VAL A 60 9.31 -4.79 -17.31
C VAL A 60 9.84 -4.70 -15.88
N SER A 61 8.96 -4.34 -14.95
CA SER A 61 9.27 -4.31 -13.51
C SER A 61 8.85 -5.62 -12.85
N ARG A 62 9.76 -6.26 -12.12
CA ARG A 62 9.60 -7.57 -11.48
C ARG A 62 9.77 -7.48 -9.98
N MET A 63 9.58 -8.59 -9.27
CA MET A 63 9.92 -8.67 -7.85
C MET A 63 11.38 -8.27 -7.60
N ALA A 64 11.68 -7.74 -6.42
CA ALA A 64 13.05 -7.45 -6.01
C ALA A 64 13.90 -8.73 -5.96
N SER A 65 15.22 -8.60 -6.20
CA SER A 65 16.08 -9.75 -6.11
C SER A 65 16.08 -10.34 -4.68
N PRO A 66 16.13 -11.66 -4.52
CA PRO A 66 16.24 -12.31 -3.22
C PRO A 66 17.40 -11.81 -2.36
N LYS A 67 18.47 -11.34 -2.98
CA LYS A 67 19.62 -10.75 -2.28
C LYS A 67 19.23 -9.47 -1.55
N VAL A 68 18.58 -8.53 -2.22
CA VAL A 68 18.11 -7.27 -1.63
C VAL A 68 17.12 -7.54 -0.50
N ILE A 69 16.16 -8.45 -0.72
CA ILE A 69 15.16 -8.82 0.29
C ILE A 69 15.85 -9.36 1.56
N LYS A 70 16.79 -10.30 1.41
CA LYS A 70 17.53 -10.87 2.54
C LYS A 70 18.39 -9.84 3.27
N GLU A 71 19.02 -8.92 2.56
CA GLU A 71 19.79 -7.81 3.16
C GLU A 71 18.89 -6.91 4.01
N VAL A 72 17.71 -6.55 3.50
CA VAL A 72 16.72 -5.78 4.26
C VAL A 72 16.24 -6.55 5.49
N MET A 73 15.84 -7.83 5.33
CA MET A 73 15.38 -8.68 6.44
C MET A 73 16.44 -8.88 7.53
N ALA A 74 17.71 -8.90 7.17
CA ALA A 74 18.81 -9.03 8.13
C ALA A 74 19.10 -7.73 8.88
N THR A 75 18.59 -6.59 8.41
CA THR A 75 18.92 -5.26 8.94
C THR A 75 17.89 -4.75 9.95
N VAL A 76 16.61 -5.08 9.76
CA VAL A 76 15.52 -4.53 10.59
C VAL A 76 14.84 -5.62 11.41
N ASN A 77 14.21 -5.20 12.53
CA ASN A 77 13.39 -6.07 13.39
C ASN A 77 11.88 -5.88 13.15
N ILE A 78 11.49 -4.88 12.34
CA ILE A 78 10.11 -4.66 11.94
C ILE A 78 9.76 -5.57 10.74
N PRO A 79 8.47 -5.88 10.50
CA PRO A 79 8.03 -6.71 9.39
C PRO A 79 8.55 -6.24 8.03
N VAL A 80 8.94 -7.19 7.19
CA VAL A 80 9.40 -6.94 5.82
C VAL A 80 8.38 -7.49 4.83
N MET A 81 7.91 -6.61 3.95
CA MET A 81 7.04 -6.93 2.83
C MET A 81 7.84 -6.98 1.53
N ALA A 82 7.36 -7.72 0.54
CA ALA A 82 7.89 -7.65 -0.82
C ALA A 82 6.77 -7.78 -1.85
N LYS A 83 7.02 -7.25 -3.08
CA LYS A 83 6.01 -7.22 -4.14
C LYS A 83 6.16 -8.39 -5.09
N ALA A 84 5.03 -9.03 -5.44
CA ALA A 84 4.89 -9.94 -6.57
C ALA A 84 4.09 -9.27 -7.69
N ARG A 85 4.35 -9.64 -8.93
CA ARG A 85 3.53 -9.21 -10.08
C ARG A 85 2.13 -9.82 -10.00
N ILE A 86 1.13 -9.10 -10.48
CA ILE A 86 -0.23 -9.62 -10.58
C ILE A 86 -0.25 -10.94 -11.36
N GLY A 87 -0.86 -11.97 -10.76
CA GLY A 87 -0.98 -13.31 -11.33
C GLY A 87 0.29 -14.18 -11.27
N HIS A 88 1.42 -13.61 -10.81
CA HIS A 88 2.69 -14.35 -10.80
C HIS A 88 2.87 -15.18 -9.52
N PHE A 89 2.14 -16.28 -9.41
CA PHE A 89 2.19 -17.15 -8.24
C PHE A 89 3.58 -17.72 -7.94
N ALA A 90 4.45 -17.92 -8.96
CA ALA A 90 5.80 -18.40 -8.73
C ALA A 90 6.70 -17.36 -8.02
N GLU A 91 6.54 -16.04 -8.31
CA GLU A 91 7.18 -14.98 -7.52
C GLU A 91 6.70 -15.03 -6.07
N ALA A 92 5.39 -15.19 -5.84
CA ALA A 92 4.84 -15.31 -4.50
C ALA A 92 5.36 -16.53 -3.74
N GLN A 93 5.55 -17.68 -4.42
CA GLN A 93 6.15 -18.88 -3.83
C GLN A 93 7.60 -18.62 -3.38
N ILE A 94 8.39 -17.93 -4.22
CA ILE A 94 9.75 -17.53 -3.87
C ILE A 94 9.74 -16.61 -2.64
N LEU A 95 8.88 -15.59 -2.62
CA LEU A 95 8.78 -14.64 -1.50
C LEU A 95 8.38 -15.34 -0.20
N GLN A 96 7.41 -16.26 -0.26
CA GLN A 96 7.03 -17.06 0.90
C GLN A 96 8.20 -17.93 1.40
N GLU A 97 8.96 -18.57 0.51
CA GLU A 97 10.14 -19.38 0.87
C GLU A 97 11.26 -18.53 1.47
N LEU A 98 11.42 -17.28 1.03
CA LEU A 98 12.35 -16.32 1.63
C LEU A 98 11.93 -15.93 3.06
N GLY A 99 10.66 -16.14 3.44
CA GLY A 99 10.16 -15.84 4.76
C GLY A 99 9.74 -14.37 4.95
N VAL A 100 9.34 -13.67 3.88
CA VAL A 100 8.78 -12.31 4.03
C VAL A 100 7.49 -12.35 4.83
N ASP A 101 7.23 -11.31 5.61
CA ASP A 101 6.07 -11.25 6.49
C ASP A 101 4.76 -10.99 5.73
N TYR A 102 4.82 -10.27 4.60
CA TYR A 102 3.67 -10.00 3.71
C TYR A 102 4.11 -9.98 2.26
N ILE A 103 3.19 -10.38 1.37
CA ILE A 103 3.36 -10.27 -0.08
C ILE A 103 2.36 -9.24 -0.62
N ASP A 104 2.83 -8.21 -1.29
CA ASP A 104 1.98 -7.25 -2.02
C ASP A 104 1.87 -7.69 -3.49
N GLU A 105 0.71 -8.25 -3.88
CA GLU A 105 0.40 -8.48 -5.29
C GLU A 105 0.04 -7.14 -5.92
N SER A 106 1.00 -6.58 -6.67
CA SER A 106 1.04 -5.15 -6.93
C SER A 106 0.93 -4.78 -8.40
N GLU A 107 0.01 -3.85 -8.69
CA GLU A 107 -0.14 -3.17 -9.99
C GLU A 107 1.06 -2.28 -10.34
N VAL A 108 1.91 -1.94 -9.38
CA VAL A 108 3.12 -1.15 -9.60
C VAL A 108 4.13 -1.92 -10.46
N LEU A 109 4.22 -3.23 -10.26
CA LEU A 109 5.00 -4.11 -11.10
C LEU A 109 4.26 -4.40 -12.40
N THR A 110 4.98 -4.84 -13.43
CA THR A 110 4.36 -5.24 -14.69
C THR A 110 3.55 -6.52 -14.51
N PRO A 111 2.24 -6.55 -14.76
CA PRO A 111 1.42 -7.75 -14.62
C PRO A 111 2.00 -8.94 -15.39
N ALA A 112 1.89 -10.13 -14.83
CA ALA A 112 2.23 -11.39 -15.50
C ALA A 112 1.01 -12.10 -16.06
N ASP A 113 -0.19 -11.75 -15.56
CA ASP A 113 -1.47 -12.26 -16.01
C ASP A 113 -2.45 -11.06 -16.11
N GLU A 114 -3.16 -10.96 -17.23
CA GLU A 114 -4.12 -9.87 -17.47
C GLU A 114 -5.52 -10.20 -16.93
N GLU A 115 -5.81 -11.48 -16.69
CA GLU A 115 -7.14 -11.95 -16.30
C GLU A 115 -7.20 -12.42 -14.85
N ASN A 116 -6.11 -13.06 -14.36
CA ASN A 116 -6.13 -13.73 -13.08
C ASN A 116 -5.21 -13.07 -12.06
N HIS A 117 -5.70 -12.93 -10.83
CA HIS A 117 -4.88 -12.69 -9.65
C HIS A 117 -4.45 -14.02 -9.01
N ILE A 118 -3.43 -13.96 -8.17
CA ILE A 118 -2.95 -15.12 -7.41
C ILE A 118 -4.06 -15.62 -6.47
N ASP A 119 -4.29 -16.94 -6.41
CA ASP A 119 -5.09 -17.57 -5.34
C ASP A 119 -4.30 -17.52 -4.02
N LYS A 120 -4.63 -16.55 -3.19
CA LYS A 120 -3.95 -16.26 -1.92
C LYS A 120 -4.30 -17.25 -0.81
N HIS A 121 -5.35 -18.04 -1.00
CA HIS A 121 -5.72 -19.11 -0.07
C HIS A 121 -4.70 -20.26 -0.07
N ALA A 122 -3.96 -20.43 -1.16
CA ALA A 122 -2.91 -21.43 -1.29
C ALA A 122 -1.63 -21.11 -0.49
N PHE A 123 -1.50 -19.88 0.04
CA PHE A 123 -0.29 -19.40 0.72
C PHE A 123 -0.49 -19.30 2.23
N LYS A 124 0.61 -19.41 2.99
CA LYS A 124 0.64 -19.14 4.44
C LYS A 124 0.88 -17.67 4.72
N THR A 125 1.70 -17.01 3.91
CA THR A 125 2.03 -15.58 4.01
C THR A 125 0.79 -14.73 3.71
N PRO A 126 0.47 -13.69 4.53
CA PRO A 126 -0.61 -12.75 4.25
C PRO A 126 -0.34 -11.90 3.02
N PHE A 127 -1.40 -11.60 2.26
CA PHE A 127 -1.33 -10.78 1.05
C PHE A 127 -1.94 -9.39 1.23
N VAL A 128 -1.27 -8.43 0.62
CA VAL A 128 -1.73 -7.05 0.41
C VAL A 128 -2.15 -6.89 -1.05
N CYS A 129 -3.23 -6.17 -1.32
CA CYS A 129 -3.66 -5.84 -2.68
C CYS A 129 -4.16 -4.40 -2.80
N GLY A 130 -3.95 -3.80 -3.96
CA GLY A 130 -4.49 -2.49 -4.30
C GLY A 130 -5.95 -2.54 -4.74
N ALA A 131 -6.71 -1.48 -4.43
CA ALA A 131 -8.07 -1.28 -4.93
C ALA A 131 -8.37 0.19 -5.20
N ARG A 132 -9.26 0.46 -6.17
CA ARG A 132 -9.74 1.80 -6.52
C ARG A 132 -11.17 2.07 -6.02
N ASN A 133 -11.92 1.01 -5.75
CA ASN A 133 -13.32 1.04 -5.33
C ASN A 133 -13.65 -0.20 -4.49
N LEU A 134 -14.85 -0.25 -3.93
CA LEU A 134 -15.30 -1.35 -3.08
C LEU A 134 -15.36 -2.68 -3.81
N GLY A 135 -15.85 -2.71 -5.05
CA GLY A 135 -15.96 -3.94 -5.82
C GLY A 135 -14.59 -4.60 -6.03
N GLU A 136 -13.58 -3.81 -6.41
CA GLU A 136 -12.21 -4.28 -6.57
C GLU A 136 -11.63 -4.79 -5.23
N ALA A 137 -11.84 -4.06 -4.13
CA ALA A 137 -11.43 -4.48 -2.80
C ALA A 137 -12.04 -5.83 -2.40
N LEU A 138 -13.34 -6.00 -2.62
CA LEU A 138 -14.04 -7.22 -2.25
C LEU A 138 -13.64 -8.44 -3.12
N ARG A 139 -13.32 -8.23 -4.40
CA ARG A 139 -12.74 -9.30 -5.23
C ARG A 139 -11.39 -9.76 -4.69
N ARG A 140 -10.50 -8.83 -4.35
CA ARG A 140 -9.18 -9.16 -3.75
C ARG A 140 -9.34 -9.90 -2.40
N ILE A 141 -10.30 -9.47 -1.58
CA ILE A 141 -10.61 -10.16 -0.31
C ILE A 141 -11.16 -11.57 -0.56
N ALA A 142 -12.02 -11.75 -1.56
CA ALA A 142 -12.53 -13.05 -1.95
C ALA A 142 -11.42 -14.02 -2.37
N GLU A 143 -10.36 -13.51 -2.99
CA GLU A 143 -9.17 -14.26 -3.38
C GLU A 143 -8.21 -14.51 -2.20
N GLY A 144 -8.50 -14.00 -1.01
CA GLY A 144 -7.73 -14.22 0.21
C GLY A 144 -6.80 -13.08 0.62
N ALA A 145 -6.93 -11.88 0.05
CA ALA A 145 -6.20 -10.71 0.53
C ALA A 145 -6.58 -10.39 1.99
N CYS A 146 -5.58 -10.10 2.82
CA CYS A 146 -5.73 -9.83 4.25
C CYS A 146 -5.57 -8.34 4.60
N LEU A 147 -5.16 -7.54 3.63
CA LEU A 147 -5.01 -6.11 3.70
C LEU A 147 -5.30 -5.50 2.33
N ILE A 148 -6.11 -4.46 2.32
CA ILE A 148 -6.37 -3.64 1.14
C ILE A 148 -5.63 -2.31 1.29
N ARG A 149 -5.10 -1.80 0.19
CA ARG A 149 -4.61 -0.42 0.09
C ARG A 149 -5.22 0.28 -1.12
N THR A 150 -5.31 1.60 -1.09
CA THR A 150 -5.63 2.32 -2.32
C THR A 150 -4.53 2.08 -3.35
N LYS A 151 -4.87 2.01 -4.63
CA LYS A 151 -3.86 2.02 -5.70
C LYS A 151 -3.20 3.40 -5.79
N GLY A 152 -3.99 4.46 -5.68
CA GLY A 152 -3.49 5.82 -5.90
C GLY A 152 -2.85 5.95 -7.29
N GLU A 153 -1.83 6.79 -7.41
CA GLU A 153 -0.92 6.77 -8.55
C GLU A 153 0.53 6.82 -8.02
N ALA A 154 1.07 5.64 -7.76
CA ALA A 154 2.34 5.47 -7.07
C ALA A 154 3.51 6.16 -7.81
N GLY A 155 4.42 6.77 -7.07
CA GLY A 155 5.63 7.40 -7.61
C GLY A 155 5.45 8.82 -8.14
N THR A 156 4.23 9.39 -8.08
CA THR A 156 3.94 10.73 -8.58
C THR A 156 4.19 11.84 -7.55
N GLY A 157 4.05 11.54 -6.25
CA GLY A 157 4.02 12.59 -5.22
C GLY A 157 2.74 13.45 -5.30
N ASP A 158 1.73 12.99 -6.05
CA ASP A 158 0.40 13.60 -6.16
C ASP A 158 -0.65 12.66 -5.59
N VAL A 159 -1.27 13.07 -4.50
CA VAL A 159 -2.17 12.25 -3.68
C VAL A 159 -3.58 12.16 -4.24
N VAL A 160 -3.89 12.88 -5.34
CA VAL A 160 -5.26 13.06 -5.85
C VAL A 160 -5.99 11.72 -6.10
N HIS A 161 -5.32 10.72 -6.66
CA HIS A 161 -5.94 9.41 -6.92
C HIS A 161 -6.06 8.55 -5.64
N ALA A 162 -5.15 8.65 -4.69
CA ALA A 162 -5.29 8.00 -3.38
C ALA A 162 -6.52 8.54 -2.63
N VAL A 163 -6.69 9.86 -2.63
CA VAL A 163 -7.88 10.55 -2.08
C VAL A 163 -9.16 10.10 -2.80
N LYS A 164 -9.15 10.07 -4.13
CA LYS A 164 -10.29 9.60 -4.93
C LYS A 164 -10.70 8.18 -4.56
N HIS A 165 -9.74 7.26 -4.50
CA HIS A 165 -10.01 5.85 -4.20
C HIS A 165 -10.48 5.66 -2.76
N MET A 166 -9.85 6.33 -1.79
CA MET A 166 -10.28 6.25 -0.38
C MET A 166 -11.71 6.75 -0.22
N ARG A 167 -12.04 7.94 -0.78
CA ARG A 167 -13.40 8.47 -0.76
C ARG A 167 -14.40 7.54 -1.44
N GLN A 168 -14.02 6.93 -2.57
CA GLN A 168 -14.89 6.03 -3.30
C GLN A 168 -15.20 4.78 -2.46
N ILE A 169 -14.20 4.12 -1.90
CA ILE A 169 -14.38 2.93 -1.04
C ILE A 169 -15.25 3.27 0.17
N VAL A 170 -14.94 4.36 0.89
CA VAL A 170 -15.70 4.77 2.08
C VAL A 170 -17.15 5.11 1.73
N LYS A 171 -17.38 5.86 0.64
CA LYS A 171 -18.72 6.20 0.18
C LYS A 171 -19.54 4.96 -0.14
N GLU A 172 -18.96 4.02 -0.92
CA GLU A 172 -19.64 2.79 -1.32
C GLU A 172 -19.95 1.88 -0.12
N MET A 173 -19.04 1.77 0.84
CA MET A 173 -19.30 1.06 2.10
C MET A 173 -20.48 1.68 2.86
N LEU A 174 -20.52 3.00 3.02
CA LEU A 174 -21.61 3.70 3.70
C LEU A 174 -22.94 3.51 2.98
N GLN A 175 -22.95 3.53 1.66
CA GLN A 175 -24.18 3.27 0.87
C GLN A 175 -24.76 1.90 1.16
N LEU A 176 -23.93 0.86 1.31
CA LEU A 176 -24.42 -0.48 1.64
C LEU A 176 -25.13 -0.55 2.99
N THR A 177 -24.72 0.25 3.97
CA THR A 177 -25.28 0.19 5.34
C THR A 177 -26.74 0.60 5.45
N VAL A 178 -27.28 1.29 4.45
CA VAL A 178 -28.68 1.77 4.41
C VAL A 178 -29.54 1.03 3.39
N MET A 179 -28.97 0.04 2.70
CA MET A 179 -29.68 -0.77 1.70
C MET A 179 -30.47 -1.90 2.35
N SER A 180 -31.64 -2.19 1.79
CA SER A 180 -32.41 -3.39 2.10
C SER A 180 -31.71 -4.65 1.57
N GLU A 181 -32.08 -5.82 2.11
CA GLU A 181 -31.51 -7.11 1.65
C GLU A 181 -31.70 -7.33 0.14
N GLN A 182 -32.83 -6.88 -0.40
CA GLN A 182 -33.09 -6.97 -1.84
C GLN A 182 -32.16 -6.08 -2.67
N GLU A 183 -31.87 -4.89 -2.19
CA GLU A 183 -30.92 -3.96 -2.86
C GLU A 183 -29.50 -4.45 -2.78
N LEU A 184 -29.11 -5.20 -1.73
CA LEU A 184 -27.78 -5.81 -1.62
C LEU A 184 -27.50 -6.85 -2.71
N TYR A 185 -28.53 -7.56 -3.23
CA TYR A 185 -28.37 -8.43 -4.42
C TYR A 185 -27.99 -7.62 -5.66
N LEU A 186 -28.60 -6.44 -5.84
CA LEU A 186 -28.25 -5.54 -6.94
C LEU A 186 -26.84 -4.97 -6.75
N ALA A 187 -26.51 -4.55 -5.51
CA ALA A 187 -25.19 -4.06 -5.17
C ALA A 187 -24.09 -5.08 -5.47
N ALA A 188 -24.31 -6.37 -5.16
CA ALA A 188 -23.36 -7.43 -5.48
C ALA A 188 -23.09 -7.54 -6.98
N LYS A 189 -24.13 -7.43 -7.80
CA LYS A 189 -24.00 -7.42 -9.29
C LYS A 189 -23.26 -6.17 -9.77
N THR A 190 -23.60 -4.99 -9.24
CA THR A 190 -23.01 -3.71 -9.63
C THR A 190 -21.52 -3.64 -9.26
N HIS A 191 -21.15 -4.11 -8.07
CA HIS A 191 -19.78 -4.18 -7.62
C HIS A 191 -18.99 -5.37 -8.16
N GLN A 192 -19.67 -6.32 -8.85
CA GLN A 192 -19.07 -7.57 -9.32
C GLN A 192 -18.32 -8.29 -8.19
N ALA A 193 -18.95 -8.37 -7.02
CA ALA A 193 -18.37 -8.91 -5.81
C ALA A 193 -19.26 -9.99 -5.18
N PRO A 194 -18.69 -10.94 -4.41
CA PRO A 194 -19.47 -11.97 -3.73
C PRO A 194 -20.52 -11.35 -2.80
N TYR A 195 -21.75 -11.83 -2.91
CA TYR A 195 -22.88 -11.33 -2.13
C TYR A 195 -22.64 -11.39 -0.61
N GLU A 196 -22.01 -12.46 -0.12
CA GLU A 196 -21.71 -12.61 1.30
C GLU A 196 -20.75 -11.51 1.83
N LEU A 197 -19.79 -11.07 1.01
CA LEU A 197 -18.90 -9.96 1.37
C LEU A 197 -19.67 -8.63 1.36
N ILE A 198 -20.56 -8.41 0.40
CA ILE A 198 -21.45 -7.23 0.36
C ILE A 198 -22.29 -7.15 1.65
N ARG A 199 -22.93 -8.26 2.04
CA ARG A 199 -23.71 -8.34 3.30
C ARG A 199 -22.85 -8.08 4.53
N MET A 200 -21.65 -8.64 4.56
CA MET A 200 -20.71 -8.44 5.66
C MET A 200 -20.37 -6.96 5.83
N VAL A 201 -20.06 -6.27 4.73
CA VAL A 201 -19.76 -4.82 4.74
C VAL A 201 -21.01 -4.02 5.12
N ALA A 202 -22.18 -4.33 4.56
CA ALA A 202 -23.43 -3.65 4.90
C ALA A 202 -23.72 -3.71 6.40
N LYS A 203 -23.50 -4.88 7.03
CA LYS A 203 -23.72 -5.09 8.47
C LYS A 203 -22.67 -4.38 9.33
N ALA A 204 -21.40 -4.40 8.92
CA ALA A 204 -20.27 -3.92 9.72
C ALA A 204 -19.95 -2.43 9.49
N GLY A 205 -20.35 -1.85 8.37
CA GLY A 205 -19.97 -0.50 7.94
C GLY A 205 -18.48 -0.35 7.62
N LYS A 206 -17.75 -1.46 7.46
CA LYS A 206 -16.31 -1.49 7.17
C LYS A 206 -15.92 -2.75 6.40
N LEU A 207 -14.75 -2.73 5.78
CA LEU A 207 -14.16 -3.93 5.18
C LEU A 207 -13.84 -4.98 6.26
N PRO A 208 -13.88 -6.28 5.92
CA PRO A 208 -13.48 -7.36 6.84
C PRO A 208 -11.96 -7.44 7.08
N VAL A 209 -11.18 -6.63 6.38
CA VAL A 209 -9.72 -6.50 6.49
C VAL A 209 -9.33 -5.03 6.58
N PRO A 210 -8.13 -4.69 7.10
CA PRO A 210 -7.65 -3.31 7.13
C PRO A 210 -7.62 -2.66 5.74
N ASN A 211 -7.88 -1.34 5.69
CA ASN A 211 -7.83 -0.53 4.47
C ASN A 211 -6.86 0.64 4.65
N PHE A 212 -5.71 0.57 4.00
CA PHE A 212 -4.64 1.55 4.07
C PHE A 212 -4.67 2.48 2.85
N SER A 213 -3.95 3.58 2.92
CA SER A 213 -3.77 4.47 1.77
C SER A 213 -2.37 4.34 1.19
N ALA A 214 -2.29 4.29 -0.14
CA ALA A 214 -1.05 4.30 -0.90
C ALA A 214 -1.20 5.16 -2.15
N GLY A 215 -0.07 5.66 -2.66
CA GLY A 215 0.03 6.37 -3.93
C GLY A 215 0.05 7.90 -3.78
N GLY A 216 1.22 8.49 -4.03
CA GLY A 216 1.38 9.94 -4.11
C GLY A 216 1.62 10.66 -2.77
N ILE A 217 1.70 9.97 -1.65
CA ILE A 217 1.99 10.60 -0.35
C ILE A 217 3.46 11.08 -0.34
N ALA A 218 3.67 12.38 -0.15
CA ALA A 218 4.97 13.01 -0.16
C ALA A 218 5.22 14.00 1.00
N THR A 219 4.15 14.37 1.72
CA THR A 219 4.21 15.36 2.82
C THR A 219 3.46 14.88 4.06
N PRO A 220 3.74 15.44 5.25
CA PRO A 220 2.95 15.22 6.46
C PRO A 220 1.45 15.52 6.26
N ALA A 221 1.15 16.58 5.51
CA ALA A 221 -0.24 16.97 5.21
C ALA A 221 -0.97 15.92 4.36
N ASP A 222 -0.29 15.29 3.38
CA ASP A 222 -0.86 14.21 2.58
C ASP A 222 -1.19 12.99 3.44
N ALA A 223 -0.26 12.59 4.32
CA ALA A 223 -0.48 11.46 5.23
C ALA A 223 -1.66 11.73 6.17
N SER A 224 -1.73 12.92 6.76
CA SER A 224 -2.85 13.34 7.60
C SER A 224 -4.18 13.33 6.83
N LEU A 225 -4.20 13.88 5.61
CA LEU A 225 -5.40 13.94 4.77
C LEU A 225 -6.01 12.54 4.55
N VAL A 226 -5.22 11.58 4.11
CA VAL A 226 -5.75 10.24 3.81
C VAL A 226 -6.16 9.50 5.07
N MET A 227 -5.48 9.71 6.20
CA MET A 227 -5.88 9.17 7.50
C MET A 227 -7.21 9.76 7.98
N GLN A 228 -7.43 11.07 7.82
CA GLN A 228 -8.71 11.72 8.13
C GLN A 228 -9.84 11.27 7.21
N LEU A 229 -9.54 10.83 6.00
CA LEU A 229 -10.50 10.25 5.07
C LEU A 229 -10.88 8.80 5.37
N GLY A 230 -10.26 8.18 6.38
CA GLY A 230 -10.60 6.84 6.84
C GLY A 230 -9.58 5.76 6.50
N ALA A 231 -8.39 6.13 6.02
CA ALA A 231 -7.29 5.19 5.96
C ALA A 231 -6.87 4.75 7.37
N GLU A 232 -6.51 3.47 7.53
CA GLU A 232 -6.13 2.93 8.83
C GLU A 232 -4.60 2.90 9.02
N ALA A 233 -3.84 3.11 7.95
CA ALA A 233 -2.40 3.33 7.91
C ALA A 233 -2.01 3.83 6.51
N VAL A 234 -0.73 4.14 6.28
CA VAL A 234 -0.26 4.65 5.00
C VAL A 234 0.96 3.86 4.47
N PHE A 235 1.02 3.72 3.15
CA PHE A 235 2.22 3.29 2.42
C PHE A 235 2.88 4.53 1.81
N VAL A 236 4.18 4.70 2.01
CA VAL A 236 4.95 5.80 1.44
C VAL A 236 6.18 5.25 0.75
N GLY A 237 6.27 5.48 -0.55
CA GLY A 237 7.38 5.02 -1.37
C GLY A 237 8.33 6.14 -1.73
N SER A 238 8.22 6.63 -2.95
CA SER A 238 9.13 7.64 -3.52
C SER A 238 9.21 8.95 -2.71
N GLY A 239 8.18 9.27 -1.94
CA GLY A 239 8.11 10.51 -1.15
C GLY A 239 9.25 10.68 -0.13
N ILE A 240 9.86 9.60 0.36
CA ILE A 240 10.90 9.66 1.39
C ILE A 240 12.29 9.75 0.77
N PHE A 241 12.66 8.80 -0.09
CA PHE A 241 14.04 8.62 -0.54
C PHE A 241 14.35 9.19 -1.93
N MET A 242 13.38 9.86 -2.59
CA MET A 242 13.60 10.43 -3.92
C MET A 242 13.71 11.96 -3.89
N LYS A 243 14.62 12.50 -4.69
CA LYS A 243 14.67 13.96 -4.99
C LYS A 243 13.54 14.35 -5.93
N GLY A 244 13.32 13.51 -6.96
CA GLY A 244 12.30 13.66 -7.99
C GLY A 244 12.60 12.77 -9.17
N GLY A 245 11.58 12.34 -9.91
CA GLY A 245 11.71 11.39 -11.01
C GLY A 245 12.44 10.11 -10.56
N ALA A 246 13.47 9.71 -11.30
CA ALA A 246 14.28 8.52 -11.02
C ALA A 246 15.50 8.79 -10.10
N THR A 247 15.66 10.00 -9.59
CA THR A 247 16.87 10.37 -8.82
C THR A 247 16.67 10.14 -7.32
N PRO A 248 17.31 9.13 -6.71
CA PRO A 248 17.29 8.93 -5.26
C PRO A 248 18.15 9.97 -4.53
N LEU A 249 17.90 10.12 -3.22
CA LEU A 249 18.79 10.79 -2.32
C LEU A 249 20.08 9.97 -2.16
N ASP A 250 21.24 10.64 -2.19
CA ASP A 250 22.54 10.01 -1.89
C ASP A 250 22.74 9.94 -0.37
N LEU A 251 22.49 8.78 0.22
CA LEU A 251 22.61 8.59 1.67
C LEU A 251 24.05 8.64 2.20
N LYS A 252 25.05 8.62 1.31
CA LYS A 252 26.44 8.88 1.69
C LYS A 252 26.71 10.38 1.90
N ASN A 253 25.88 11.23 1.33
CA ASN A 253 25.88 12.66 1.58
C ASN A 253 25.14 12.94 2.91
N PRO A 254 25.81 13.47 3.95
CA PRO A 254 25.19 13.70 5.26
C PRO A 254 23.95 14.60 5.21
N LYS A 255 23.91 15.58 4.30
CA LYS A 255 22.76 16.48 4.13
C LYS A 255 21.54 15.75 3.56
N GLU A 256 21.75 14.93 2.54
CA GLU A 256 20.67 14.18 1.91
C GLU A 256 20.18 13.03 2.79
N ARG A 257 21.08 12.42 3.57
CA ARG A 257 20.71 11.46 4.62
C ARG A 257 19.81 12.11 5.67
N ALA A 258 20.22 13.27 6.20
CA ALA A 258 19.41 14.00 7.18
C ALA A 258 18.04 14.42 6.61
N GLU A 259 17.99 14.73 5.30
CA GLU A 259 16.73 15.00 4.61
C GLU A 259 15.82 13.77 4.58
N ALA A 260 16.32 12.59 4.23
CA ALA A 260 15.57 11.35 4.25
C ALA A 260 15.04 10.99 5.65
N GLU A 261 15.90 11.11 6.66
CA GLU A 261 15.54 10.89 8.07
C GLU A 261 14.46 11.87 8.55
N SER A 262 14.56 13.14 8.19
CA SER A 262 13.57 14.17 8.50
C SER A 262 12.21 13.86 7.84
N ARG A 263 12.20 13.52 6.55
CA ARG A 263 10.97 13.15 5.82
C ARG A 263 10.29 11.92 6.43
N ALA A 264 11.07 10.86 6.67
CA ALA A 264 10.56 9.62 7.25
C ALA A 264 9.91 9.89 8.63
N LYS A 265 10.60 10.59 9.52
CA LYS A 265 10.10 10.93 10.84
C LYS A 265 8.85 11.82 10.80
N ALA A 266 8.86 12.85 9.95
CA ALA A 266 7.73 13.77 9.81
C ALA A 266 6.45 13.05 9.36
N ILE A 267 6.54 12.11 8.42
CA ILE A 267 5.40 11.32 7.94
C ILE A 267 4.90 10.36 9.02
N VAL A 268 5.77 9.71 9.79
CA VAL A 268 5.37 8.85 10.91
C VAL A 268 4.60 9.65 11.96
N ILE A 269 5.12 10.79 12.39
CA ILE A 269 4.48 11.65 13.38
C ILE A 269 3.13 12.15 12.85
N ALA A 270 3.06 12.60 11.60
CA ALA A 270 1.82 13.07 10.99
C ALA A 270 0.76 11.96 10.84
N THR A 271 1.17 10.73 10.59
CA THR A 271 0.27 9.57 10.54
C THR A 271 -0.26 9.23 11.92
N THR A 272 0.57 9.28 12.95
CA THR A 272 0.17 8.99 14.34
C THR A 272 -0.76 10.10 14.89
N HIS A 273 -0.43 11.36 14.61
CA HIS A 273 -1.13 12.54 15.13
C HIS A 273 -1.97 13.25 14.06
N PHE A 274 -2.57 12.51 13.16
CA PHE A 274 -3.23 13.04 11.95
C PHE A 274 -4.40 14.01 12.21
N LYS A 275 -4.92 14.08 13.44
CA LYS A 275 -6.00 14.99 13.84
C LYS A 275 -5.52 16.22 14.63
N ASP A 276 -4.22 16.33 14.90
CA ASP A 276 -3.67 17.43 15.66
C ASP A 276 -2.99 18.48 14.75
N PRO A 277 -3.68 19.61 14.41
CA PRO A 277 -3.13 20.61 13.50
C PRO A 277 -1.85 21.28 14.02
N LYS A 278 -1.65 21.33 15.34
CA LYS A 278 -0.45 21.91 15.93
C LYS A 278 0.77 21.05 15.64
N ILE A 279 0.67 19.74 15.93
CA ILE A 279 1.73 18.79 15.63
C ILE A 279 2.00 18.75 14.13
N LEU A 280 0.94 18.75 13.30
CA LEU A 280 1.08 18.76 11.84
C LEU A 280 1.83 20.00 11.33
N ALA A 281 1.55 21.18 11.90
CA ALA A 281 2.28 22.41 11.56
C ALA A 281 3.76 22.30 11.94
N GLU A 282 4.06 21.85 13.17
CA GLU A 282 5.44 21.68 13.68
C GLU A 282 6.26 20.71 12.81
N VAL A 283 5.72 19.54 12.47
CA VAL A 283 6.46 18.55 11.65
C VAL A 283 6.58 18.98 10.20
N SER A 284 5.60 19.74 9.68
CA SER A 284 5.68 20.30 8.33
C SER A 284 6.74 21.40 8.22
N GLU A 285 6.92 22.21 9.25
CA GLU A 285 7.98 23.23 9.34
C GLU A 285 9.37 22.60 9.44
N GLN A 286 9.49 21.51 10.21
CA GLN A 286 10.76 20.80 10.40
C GLN A 286 11.16 19.96 9.20
N MET A 287 10.23 19.57 8.34
CA MET A 287 10.53 18.76 7.16
C MET A 287 11.27 19.58 6.10
N THR A 288 12.51 19.19 5.80
CA THR A 288 13.34 19.85 4.79
C THR A 288 13.04 19.28 3.41
N GLY A 289 12.27 20.03 2.62
CA GLY A 289 11.94 19.68 1.24
C GLY A 289 10.98 18.49 1.12
N SER A 290 10.37 18.38 -0.03
CA SER A 290 9.60 17.21 -0.48
C SER A 290 10.11 16.76 -1.84
N MET A 291 9.79 15.55 -2.26
CA MET A 291 10.12 15.12 -3.61
C MET A 291 9.46 16.05 -4.64
N LYS A 292 10.15 16.36 -5.73
CA LYS A 292 9.54 17.01 -6.88
C LYS A 292 8.58 16.01 -7.53
N GLY A 293 7.28 16.22 -7.36
CA GLY A 293 6.25 15.34 -7.88
C GLY A 293 5.97 15.53 -9.37
N LEU A 294 5.07 14.69 -9.88
CA LEU A 294 4.51 14.74 -11.22
C LEU A 294 2.98 14.78 -11.06
N ALA A 295 2.33 15.85 -11.56
CA ALA A 295 0.88 15.95 -11.50
C ALA A 295 0.24 14.80 -12.30
N VAL A 296 -0.69 14.07 -11.69
CA VAL A 296 -1.37 12.92 -12.31
C VAL A 296 -2.10 13.32 -13.59
N SER A 297 -2.64 14.55 -13.64
CA SER A 297 -3.31 15.08 -14.84
C SER A 297 -2.40 15.19 -16.09
N GLY A 298 -1.08 15.14 -15.89
CA GLY A 298 -0.10 15.14 -16.98
C GLY A 298 0.31 13.74 -17.46
N ILE A 299 -0.24 12.66 -16.87
CA ILE A 299 0.09 11.27 -17.22
C ILE A 299 -0.97 10.76 -18.22
N ALA A 300 -0.52 10.18 -19.34
CA ALA A 300 -1.44 9.54 -20.28
C ALA A 300 -2.15 8.35 -19.63
N GLU A 301 -3.41 8.11 -19.97
CA GLU A 301 -4.23 7.05 -19.37
C GLU A 301 -3.58 5.67 -19.47
N ALA A 302 -2.92 5.39 -20.61
CA ALA A 302 -2.20 4.14 -20.84
C ALA A 302 -0.99 3.93 -19.90
N ASP A 303 -0.46 5.01 -19.32
CA ASP A 303 0.70 4.99 -18.43
C ASP A 303 0.31 4.99 -16.93
N LEU A 304 -1.00 5.03 -16.63
CA LEU A 304 -1.49 4.95 -15.26
C LEU A 304 -1.31 3.53 -14.70
N LEU A 305 -0.55 3.41 -13.62
CA LEU A 305 -0.30 2.11 -12.98
C LEU A 305 -1.57 1.56 -12.31
N GLN A 306 -2.43 2.42 -11.79
CA GLN A 306 -3.66 2.04 -11.11
C GLN A 306 -4.67 1.27 -11.97
N THR A 307 -4.58 1.37 -13.29
CA THR A 307 -5.51 0.71 -14.21
C THR A 307 -5.25 -0.79 -14.34
N ARG A 308 -4.06 -1.24 -13.95
CA ARG A 308 -3.63 -2.65 -14.02
C ARG A 308 -4.38 -3.51 -13.01
N GLY A 309 -4.77 -4.72 -13.40
CA GLY A 309 -5.38 -5.72 -12.53
C GLY A 309 -6.68 -5.20 -11.87
N TRP A 310 -7.65 -4.94 -12.66
CA TRP A 310 -8.99 -4.48 -12.22
C TRP A 310 -9.83 -5.59 -11.55
#